data_aa1bf8c8500ff92c089bbdda62d1c249
#
_entry.id   aa1bf8c8500ff92c089bbdda62d1c249
#
_cell.length_a   1.000
_cell.length_b   1.000
_cell.length_c   1.000
_cell.angle_alpha   90.00
_cell.angle_beta   90.00
_cell.angle_gamma   90.00
#
_symmetry.space_group_name_H-M   'P 1'
#
loop_
_entity.id
_entity.type
_entity.pdbx_description
1 polymer ?
#
loop_
_entity_poly.entity_id
_entity_poly.type
_entity_poly.pdbx_seq_one_letter_code
_entity_poly.pdbx_strand_id
1 'polypeptide(L)'
;MSLEVKDLEVSVEDEKIVKGISLEVDPGEIHAVMGPNGSGKSTLCKSLMGNPEYTIDSGSILVDGEDVTDEETDERAREGLFLGFQYPAEISGISVAEFLKEAINAQREEEDKEPISQSDFRDLLKEKLELLDMDEEYARRYLNEGFSGGEKKRNEILQMAVLQPKYAMLDEIDSGLDIDALEVVADGINKLAEENRGMLMITHYQRILDYVEPDRIHVMIDGEIVKSGGPELAHKLEDEGYEWAKKD
;
A
#
# COMPACT_ATOMS: atom_id res chain seq x y z
N MET A 1 -7.02 -10.30 14.44
CA MET A 1 -6.02 -10.17 13.37
C MET A 1 -6.29 -8.85 12.72
N SER A 2 -5.37 -7.91 12.76
CA SER A 2 -5.53 -6.55 12.20
C SER A 2 -4.16 -5.89 12.05
N LEU A 3 -4.06 -4.87 11.21
CA LEU A 3 -2.99 -3.88 11.26
C LEU A 3 -3.44 -2.79 12.23
N GLU A 4 -2.77 -2.71 13.39
CA GLU A 4 -3.08 -1.71 14.39
C GLU A 4 -1.96 -0.67 14.49
N VAL A 5 -2.33 0.59 14.47
CA VAL A 5 -1.45 1.73 14.72
C VAL A 5 -1.96 2.43 15.96
N LYS A 6 -1.11 2.60 16.97
CA LYS A 6 -1.50 3.16 18.27
C LYS A 6 -0.64 4.36 18.63
N ASP A 7 -1.27 5.52 18.72
CA ASP A 7 -0.67 6.80 19.12
C ASP A 7 0.70 7.08 18.46
N LEU A 8 0.79 6.75 17.16
CA LEU A 8 2.02 6.80 16.39
C LEU A 8 2.45 8.25 16.15
N GLU A 9 3.65 8.58 16.61
CA GLU A 9 4.32 9.84 16.32
C GLU A 9 5.57 9.57 15.48
N VAL A 10 5.76 10.35 14.41
CA VAL A 10 6.90 10.17 13.50
C VAL A 10 7.51 11.51 13.12
N SER A 11 8.84 11.56 13.18
CA SER A 11 9.66 12.70 12.75
C SER A 11 10.49 12.39 11.51
N VAL A 12 10.77 13.43 10.74
CA VAL A 12 11.71 13.48 9.62
C VAL A 12 12.67 14.62 9.87
N GLU A 13 13.97 14.39 9.91
CA GLU A 13 14.99 15.44 10.17
C GLU A 13 14.64 16.31 11.39
N ASP A 14 14.24 15.69 12.52
CA ASP A 14 13.81 16.35 13.77
C ASP A 14 12.47 17.13 13.68
N GLU A 15 11.77 17.12 12.55
CA GLU A 15 10.46 17.72 12.42
C GLU A 15 9.36 16.66 12.60
N LYS A 16 8.46 16.85 13.57
CA LYS A 16 7.34 15.94 13.82
C LYS A 16 6.27 16.11 12.76
N ILE A 17 6.09 15.07 11.94
CA ILE A 17 5.15 15.05 10.82
C ILE A 17 3.87 14.30 11.17
N VAL A 18 3.96 13.13 11.82
CA VAL A 18 2.81 12.34 12.31
C VAL A 18 2.69 12.56 13.80
N LYS A 19 1.47 12.86 14.27
CA LYS A 19 1.24 13.41 15.61
C LYS A 19 0.16 12.63 16.37
N GLY A 20 0.48 11.39 16.78
CA GLY A 20 -0.42 10.58 17.59
C GLY A 20 -1.54 9.92 16.79
N ILE A 21 -1.21 9.32 15.64
CA ILE A 21 -2.20 8.63 14.81
C ILE A 21 -2.54 7.27 15.41
N SER A 22 -3.85 6.99 15.54
CA SER A 22 -4.37 5.67 15.86
C SER A 22 -5.39 5.26 14.80
N LEU A 23 -5.19 4.07 14.22
CA LEU A 23 -6.12 3.43 13.27
C LEU A 23 -5.97 1.91 13.36
N GLU A 24 -7.00 1.21 12.91
CA GLU A 24 -7.01 -0.25 12.82
C GLU A 24 -7.64 -0.63 11.48
N VAL A 25 -7.01 -1.57 10.77
CA VAL A 25 -7.49 -2.11 9.49
C VAL A 25 -7.64 -3.61 9.66
N ASP A 26 -8.87 -4.09 9.60
CA ASP A 26 -9.17 -5.51 9.67
C ASP A 26 -8.91 -6.23 8.32
N PRO A 27 -8.63 -7.55 8.34
CA PRO A 27 -8.59 -8.33 7.11
C PRO A 27 -9.91 -8.24 6.33
N GLY A 28 -9.81 -7.94 5.03
CA GLY A 28 -10.96 -7.76 4.15
C GLY A 28 -11.50 -6.33 4.11
N GLU A 29 -10.99 -5.41 4.92
CA GLU A 29 -11.37 -4.00 4.87
C GLU A 29 -10.42 -3.17 3.98
N ILE A 30 -11.01 -2.21 3.29
CA ILE A 30 -10.29 -1.16 2.55
C ILE A 30 -10.51 0.16 3.27
N HIS A 31 -9.45 0.71 3.84
CA HIS A 31 -9.48 2.05 4.42
C HIS A 31 -8.80 3.06 3.49
N ALA A 32 -9.33 4.26 3.41
CA ALA A 32 -8.72 5.37 2.68
C ALA A 32 -8.25 6.47 3.63
N VAL A 33 -7.03 6.96 3.46
CA VAL A 33 -6.53 8.18 4.13
C VAL A 33 -6.52 9.31 3.13
N MET A 34 -7.35 10.30 3.36
CA MET A 34 -7.48 11.51 2.54
C MET A 34 -6.96 12.73 3.29
N GLY A 35 -6.41 13.69 2.57
CA GLY A 35 -5.92 14.93 3.19
C GLY A 35 -5.16 15.79 2.20
N PRO A 36 -4.93 17.07 2.49
CA PRO A 36 -4.17 17.96 1.62
C PRO A 36 -2.71 17.49 1.47
N ASN A 37 -2.04 17.99 0.44
CA ASN A 37 -0.61 17.75 0.27
C ASN A 37 0.16 18.28 1.49
N GLY A 38 1.15 17.51 1.96
CA GLY A 38 1.92 17.84 3.15
C GLY A 38 1.24 17.50 4.48
N SER A 39 0.07 16.83 4.50
CA SER A 39 -0.57 16.42 5.76
C SER A 39 0.10 15.24 6.47
N GLY A 40 1.09 14.58 5.85
CA GLY A 40 1.83 13.46 6.46
C GLY A 40 1.41 12.07 5.99
N LYS A 41 0.53 11.93 4.99
CA LYS A 41 -0.01 10.63 4.53
C LYS A 41 1.08 9.65 4.05
N SER A 42 1.96 10.10 3.15
CA SER A 42 3.08 9.27 2.67
C SER A 42 4.09 8.98 3.77
N THR A 43 4.29 9.92 4.72
CA THR A 43 5.09 9.69 5.93
C THR A 43 4.51 8.55 6.74
N LEU A 44 3.19 8.54 6.96
CA LEU A 44 2.50 7.45 7.65
C LEU A 44 2.80 6.09 6.97
N CYS A 45 2.51 5.94 5.67
CA CYS A 45 2.74 4.66 4.98
C CYS A 45 4.20 4.20 4.99
N LYS A 46 5.14 5.14 4.78
CA LYS A 46 6.56 4.81 4.77
C LYS A 46 7.08 4.44 6.17
N SER A 47 6.57 5.09 7.23
CA SER A 47 6.91 4.73 8.60
C SER A 47 6.31 3.38 9.02
N LEU A 48 5.09 3.05 8.56
CA LEU A 48 4.51 1.72 8.75
C LEU A 48 5.36 0.62 8.13
N MET A 49 6.03 0.92 7.01
CA MET A 49 6.95 -0.02 6.35
C MET A 49 8.38 -0.01 6.93
N GLY A 50 8.67 0.80 7.95
CA GLY A 50 10.00 0.84 8.56
C GLY A 50 11.07 1.51 7.71
N ASN A 51 10.70 2.48 6.87
CA ASN A 51 11.69 3.21 6.07
C ASN A 51 12.63 4.00 6.99
N PRO A 52 13.97 3.82 6.90
CA PRO A 52 14.95 4.38 7.84
C PRO A 52 15.09 5.91 7.80
N GLU A 53 14.50 6.58 6.81
CA GLU A 53 14.44 8.05 6.77
C GLU A 53 13.46 8.64 7.80
N TYR A 54 12.60 7.79 8.39
CA TYR A 54 11.53 8.16 9.32
C TYR A 54 11.80 7.61 10.71
N THR A 55 11.80 8.49 11.71
CA THR A 55 12.01 8.11 13.11
C THR A 55 10.65 7.98 13.81
N ILE A 56 10.35 6.81 14.34
CA ILE A 56 9.19 6.62 15.22
C ILE A 56 9.58 7.15 16.61
N ASP A 57 8.95 8.26 17.02
CA ASP A 57 9.22 8.91 18.30
C ASP A 57 8.46 8.25 19.44
N SER A 58 7.23 7.80 19.18
CA SER A 58 6.37 7.09 20.14
C SER A 58 5.24 6.35 19.43
N GLY A 59 4.50 5.54 20.18
CA GLY A 59 3.42 4.71 19.67
C GLY A 59 3.88 3.31 19.31
N SER A 60 2.99 2.54 18.68
CA SER A 60 3.29 1.17 18.24
C SER A 60 2.55 0.80 16.95
N ILE A 61 3.15 -0.15 16.23
CA ILE A 61 2.62 -0.76 15.01
C ILE A 61 2.54 -2.27 15.26
N LEU A 62 1.33 -2.82 15.18
CA LEU A 62 1.12 -4.25 15.38
C LEU A 62 0.54 -4.88 14.12
N VAL A 63 1.06 -6.04 13.75
CA VAL A 63 0.55 -6.91 12.68
C VAL A 63 0.03 -8.19 13.31
N ASP A 64 -1.27 -8.43 13.25
CA ASP A 64 -1.93 -9.59 13.87
C ASP A 64 -1.64 -9.74 15.39
N GLY A 65 -1.34 -8.62 16.07
CA GLY A 65 -1.03 -8.57 17.48
C GLY A 65 0.47 -8.66 17.83
N GLU A 66 1.33 -8.92 16.85
CA GLU A 66 2.79 -8.89 17.01
C GLU A 66 3.29 -7.46 16.79
N ASP A 67 4.15 -6.98 17.69
CA ASP A 67 4.71 -5.63 17.63
C ASP A 67 5.90 -5.58 16.68
N VAL A 68 5.74 -4.87 15.58
CA VAL A 68 6.75 -4.69 14.52
C VAL A 68 7.38 -3.29 14.52
N THR A 69 7.19 -2.52 15.58
CA THR A 69 7.56 -1.10 15.65
C THR A 69 9.06 -0.87 15.43
N ASP A 70 9.90 -1.74 15.98
CA ASP A 70 11.36 -1.63 15.90
C ASP A 70 11.98 -2.51 14.80
N GLU A 71 11.16 -3.25 14.04
CA GLU A 71 11.65 -4.11 12.96
C GLU A 71 12.06 -3.31 11.72
N GLU A 72 13.03 -3.86 10.98
CA GLU A 72 13.50 -3.29 9.73
C GLU A 72 12.50 -3.52 8.58
N THR A 73 12.66 -2.80 7.47
CA THR A 73 11.72 -2.83 6.33
C THR A 73 11.51 -4.24 5.77
N ASP A 74 12.56 -5.03 5.66
CA ASP A 74 12.49 -6.40 5.13
C ASP A 74 11.85 -7.39 6.12
N GLU A 75 12.04 -7.19 7.42
CA GLU A 75 11.38 -7.96 8.47
C GLU A 75 9.87 -7.72 8.43
N ARG A 76 9.44 -6.45 8.39
CA ARG A 76 8.02 -6.09 8.25
C ARG A 76 7.39 -6.62 6.96
N ALA A 77 8.15 -6.65 5.86
CA ALA A 77 7.67 -7.24 4.61
C ALA A 77 7.43 -8.75 4.75
N ARG A 78 8.29 -9.47 5.49
CA ARG A 78 8.13 -10.89 5.79
C ARG A 78 6.95 -11.15 6.72
N GLU A 79 6.67 -10.24 7.65
CA GLU A 79 5.47 -10.29 8.51
C GLU A 79 4.16 -10.07 7.73
N GLY A 80 4.25 -9.68 6.46
CA GLY A 80 3.11 -9.56 5.55
C GLY A 80 2.66 -8.13 5.28
N LEU A 81 3.50 -7.13 5.55
CA LEU A 81 3.26 -5.76 5.09
C LEU A 81 3.75 -5.56 3.66
N PHE A 82 3.06 -4.72 2.91
CA PHE A 82 3.42 -4.33 1.55
C PHE A 82 3.19 -2.83 1.35
N LEU A 83 4.09 -2.18 0.61
CA LEU A 83 3.95 -0.78 0.23
C LEU A 83 4.00 -0.63 -1.30
N GLY A 84 2.87 -0.23 -1.90
CA GLY A 84 2.81 0.27 -3.26
C GLY A 84 3.25 1.72 -3.30
N PHE A 85 4.34 2.01 -4.02
CA PHE A 85 4.97 3.33 -4.02
C PHE A 85 4.28 4.31 -4.96
N GLN A 86 4.25 5.59 -4.57
CA GLN A 86 3.85 6.69 -5.46
C GLN A 86 4.73 6.72 -6.72
N TYR A 87 6.05 6.59 -6.56
CA TYR A 87 7.04 6.57 -7.63
C TYR A 87 7.92 5.32 -7.52
N PRO A 88 7.50 4.18 -8.13
CA PRO A 88 8.30 2.97 -8.09
C PRO A 88 9.66 3.14 -8.76
N ALA A 89 10.72 2.69 -8.10
CA ALA A 89 12.08 2.76 -8.62
C ALA A 89 12.27 1.85 -9.85
N GLU A 90 13.15 2.26 -10.75
CA GLU A 90 13.60 1.43 -11.87
C GLU A 90 14.85 0.66 -11.44
N ILE A 91 14.83 -0.66 -11.63
CA ILE A 91 15.95 -1.54 -11.30
C ILE A 91 16.37 -2.30 -12.56
N SER A 92 17.49 -1.84 -13.15
CA SER A 92 18.06 -2.49 -14.32
C SER A 92 18.74 -3.82 -13.96
N GLY A 93 18.66 -4.79 -14.85
CA GLY A 93 19.39 -6.05 -14.74
C GLY A 93 18.69 -7.15 -13.96
N ILE A 94 17.52 -6.89 -13.35
CA ILE A 94 16.66 -7.90 -12.78
C ILE A 94 15.28 -7.82 -13.43
N SER A 95 14.76 -8.92 -13.93
CA SER A 95 13.41 -8.98 -14.49
C SER A 95 12.34 -8.96 -13.39
N VAL A 96 11.12 -8.56 -13.75
CA VAL A 96 9.97 -8.62 -12.82
C VAL A 96 9.80 -10.05 -12.27
N ALA A 97 9.92 -11.07 -13.13
CA ALA A 97 9.81 -12.47 -12.70
C ALA A 97 10.92 -12.89 -11.73
N GLU A 98 12.18 -12.51 -11.98
CA GLU A 98 13.28 -12.83 -11.06
C GLU A 98 13.12 -12.14 -9.72
N PHE A 99 12.76 -10.84 -9.72
CA PHE A 99 12.49 -10.09 -8.49
C PHE A 99 11.38 -10.75 -7.65
N LEU A 100 10.24 -11.07 -8.28
CA LEU A 100 9.10 -11.69 -7.59
C LEU A 100 9.44 -13.08 -7.02
N LYS A 101 10.22 -13.86 -7.76
CA LYS A 101 10.65 -15.19 -7.29
C LYS A 101 11.55 -15.10 -6.06
N GLU A 102 12.52 -14.18 -6.07
CA GLU A 102 13.40 -13.98 -4.92
C GLU A 102 12.63 -13.43 -3.70
N ALA A 103 11.66 -12.52 -3.91
CA ALA A 103 10.82 -12.02 -2.83
C ALA A 103 9.95 -13.12 -2.20
N ILE A 104 9.35 -14.01 -3.02
CA ILE A 104 8.63 -15.20 -2.50
C ILE A 104 9.57 -16.12 -1.72
N ASN A 105 10.79 -16.34 -2.23
CA ASN A 105 11.74 -17.21 -1.55
C ASN A 105 12.16 -16.63 -0.18
N ALA A 106 12.32 -15.30 -0.07
CA ALA A 106 12.60 -14.66 1.20
C ALA A 106 11.46 -14.85 2.23
N GLN A 107 10.18 -14.73 1.79
CA GLN A 107 9.02 -15.02 2.64
C GLN A 107 9.00 -16.52 3.07
N ARG A 108 9.28 -17.43 2.14
CA ARG A 108 9.28 -18.87 2.41
C ARG A 108 10.40 -19.29 3.35
N GLU A 109 11.56 -18.63 3.27
CA GLU A 109 12.71 -18.88 4.18
C GLU A 109 12.34 -18.51 5.63
N GLU A 110 11.62 -17.39 5.85
CA GLU A 110 11.13 -17.01 7.18
C GLU A 110 10.15 -18.05 7.76
N GLU A 111 9.38 -18.68 6.90
CA GLU A 111 8.43 -19.75 7.27
C GLU A 111 9.07 -21.15 7.34
N ASP A 112 10.39 -21.27 7.30
CA ASP A 112 11.13 -22.55 7.23
C ASP A 112 10.69 -23.47 6.06
N LYS A 113 10.26 -22.87 4.93
CA LYS A 113 9.82 -23.58 3.72
C LYS A 113 10.92 -23.64 2.67
N GLU A 114 10.96 -24.73 1.90
CA GLU A 114 11.84 -24.84 0.74
C GLU A 114 11.53 -23.75 -0.31
N PRO A 115 12.54 -23.26 -1.06
CA PRO A 115 12.32 -22.32 -2.15
C PRO A 115 11.27 -22.80 -3.15
N ILE A 116 10.50 -21.89 -3.72
CA ILE A 116 9.47 -22.23 -4.72
C ILE A 116 10.10 -22.86 -5.97
N SER A 117 9.55 -23.99 -6.43
CA SER A 117 10.04 -24.62 -7.65
C SER A 117 9.84 -23.71 -8.87
N GLN A 118 10.67 -23.91 -9.91
CA GLN A 118 10.54 -23.14 -11.16
C GLN A 118 9.19 -23.36 -11.85
N SER A 119 8.60 -24.55 -11.70
CA SER A 119 7.29 -24.87 -12.27
C SER A 119 6.19 -24.16 -11.53
N ASP A 120 6.16 -24.28 -10.20
CA ASP A 120 5.11 -23.71 -9.36
C ASP A 120 5.11 -22.18 -9.43
N PHE A 121 6.32 -21.57 -9.44
CA PHE A 121 6.44 -20.12 -9.63
C PHE A 121 5.89 -19.66 -10.98
N ARG A 122 6.22 -20.37 -12.06
CA ARG A 122 5.72 -20.02 -13.39
C ARG A 122 4.19 -20.11 -13.46
N ASP A 123 3.62 -21.16 -12.87
CA ASP A 123 2.18 -21.39 -12.87
C ASP A 123 1.47 -20.32 -12.03
N LEU A 124 2.00 -19.95 -10.84
CA LEU A 124 1.53 -18.84 -10.02
C LEU A 124 1.58 -17.50 -10.78
N LEU A 125 2.75 -17.18 -11.35
CA LEU A 125 2.92 -15.91 -12.06
C LEU A 125 1.96 -15.78 -13.25
N LYS A 126 1.78 -16.87 -13.99
CA LYS A 126 0.84 -16.91 -15.11
C LYS A 126 -0.60 -16.70 -14.63
N GLU A 127 -1.04 -17.36 -13.57
CA GLU A 127 -2.35 -17.16 -12.96
C GLU A 127 -2.59 -15.69 -12.58
N LYS A 128 -1.60 -15.03 -11.94
CA LYS A 128 -1.75 -13.64 -11.51
C LYS A 128 -1.71 -12.65 -12.68
N LEU A 129 -0.92 -12.92 -13.71
CA LEU A 129 -0.95 -12.12 -14.95
C LEU A 129 -2.32 -12.23 -15.66
N GLU A 130 -2.88 -13.43 -15.77
CA GLU A 130 -4.21 -13.66 -16.34
C GLU A 130 -5.30 -12.97 -15.50
N LEU A 131 -5.22 -13.04 -14.16
CA LEU A 131 -6.15 -12.35 -13.24
C LEU A 131 -6.19 -10.83 -13.49
N LEU A 132 -5.04 -10.23 -13.78
CA LEU A 132 -4.87 -8.79 -13.95
C LEU A 132 -4.93 -8.33 -15.41
N ASP A 133 -5.29 -9.20 -16.35
CA ASP A 133 -5.27 -8.93 -17.81
C ASP A 133 -3.92 -8.34 -18.27
N MET A 134 -2.81 -8.91 -17.77
CA MET A 134 -1.45 -8.53 -18.13
C MET A 134 -0.80 -9.54 -19.04
N ASP A 135 -0.07 -9.06 -20.07
CA ASP A 135 0.69 -9.92 -20.97
C ASP A 135 1.89 -10.55 -20.25
N GLU A 136 2.20 -11.82 -20.54
CA GLU A 136 3.37 -12.52 -20.01
C GLU A 136 4.71 -11.81 -20.34
N GLU A 137 4.74 -10.95 -21.36
CA GLU A 137 5.92 -10.18 -21.72
C GLU A 137 6.33 -9.20 -20.62
N TYR A 138 5.39 -8.69 -19.80
CA TYR A 138 5.69 -7.84 -18.64
C TYR A 138 6.66 -8.50 -17.66
N ALA A 139 6.47 -9.79 -17.41
CA ALA A 139 7.31 -10.53 -16.46
C ALA A 139 8.78 -10.66 -16.90
N ARG A 140 9.05 -10.50 -18.21
CA ARG A 140 10.40 -10.62 -18.79
C ARG A 140 11.15 -9.28 -18.86
N ARG A 141 10.45 -8.16 -18.71
CA ARG A 141 11.05 -6.83 -18.72
C ARG A 141 11.78 -6.57 -17.39
N TYR A 142 12.79 -5.71 -17.42
CA TYR A 142 13.45 -5.28 -16.18
C TYR A 142 12.47 -4.48 -15.31
N LEU A 143 12.63 -4.62 -13.99
CA LEU A 143 11.70 -4.08 -13.01
C LEU A 143 11.56 -2.56 -13.17
N ASN A 144 10.38 -2.13 -13.64
CA ASN A 144 10.00 -0.75 -13.90
C ASN A 144 10.82 0.01 -14.95
N GLU A 145 11.87 -0.59 -15.54
CA GLU A 145 12.74 0.09 -16.51
C GLU A 145 11.99 0.34 -17.83
N GLY A 146 11.87 1.63 -18.19
CA GLY A 146 11.14 2.06 -19.37
C GLY A 146 9.64 1.80 -19.35
N PHE A 147 9.06 1.54 -18.17
CA PHE A 147 7.61 1.45 -18.01
C PHE A 147 6.99 2.85 -18.02
N SER A 148 5.83 2.98 -18.65
CA SER A 148 4.96 4.16 -18.47
C SER A 148 4.46 4.25 -17.02
N GLY A 149 3.91 5.40 -16.63
CA GLY A 149 3.31 5.56 -15.29
C GLY A 149 2.26 4.50 -14.97
N GLY A 150 1.34 4.25 -15.89
CA GLY A 150 0.32 3.21 -15.76
C GLY A 150 0.90 1.79 -15.68
N GLU A 151 1.92 1.48 -16.50
CA GLU A 151 2.59 0.18 -16.43
C GLU A 151 3.30 -0.04 -15.09
N LYS A 152 3.94 1.01 -14.51
CA LYS A 152 4.56 0.93 -13.17
C LYS A 152 3.51 0.61 -12.10
N LYS A 153 2.36 1.27 -12.14
CA LYS A 153 1.27 1.02 -11.18
C LYS A 153 0.67 -0.38 -11.33
N ARG A 154 0.45 -0.83 -12.58
CA ARG A 154 0.02 -2.23 -12.82
C ARG A 154 1.05 -3.24 -12.29
N ASN A 155 2.35 -2.93 -12.40
CA ASN A 155 3.40 -3.78 -11.85
C ASN A 155 3.38 -3.82 -10.31
N GLU A 156 3.04 -2.72 -9.61
CA GLU A 156 2.81 -2.72 -8.16
C GLU A 156 1.64 -3.65 -7.79
N ILE A 157 0.53 -3.60 -8.56
CA ILE A 157 -0.61 -4.50 -8.34
C ILE A 157 -0.22 -5.96 -8.61
N LEU A 158 0.61 -6.24 -9.64
CA LEU A 158 1.12 -7.59 -9.90
C LEU A 158 2.00 -8.09 -8.74
N GLN A 159 2.87 -7.23 -8.19
CA GLN A 159 3.67 -7.57 -7.01
C GLN A 159 2.76 -7.94 -5.82
N MET A 160 1.75 -7.13 -5.52
CA MET A 160 0.76 -7.42 -4.47
C MET A 160 0.01 -8.73 -4.73
N ALA A 161 -0.37 -9.02 -5.98
CA ALA A 161 -1.05 -10.26 -6.35
C ALA A 161 -0.19 -11.51 -6.14
N VAL A 162 1.10 -11.42 -6.45
CA VAL A 162 2.05 -12.54 -6.37
C VAL A 162 2.56 -12.76 -4.95
N LEU A 163 2.89 -11.69 -4.23
CA LEU A 163 3.45 -11.73 -2.87
C LEU A 163 2.38 -11.99 -1.80
N GLN A 164 1.11 -11.73 -2.11
CA GLN A 164 -0.04 -11.98 -1.23
C GLN A 164 0.15 -11.45 0.21
N PRO A 165 0.46 -10.17 0.39
CA PRO A 165 0.65 -9.61 1.74
C PRO A 165 -0.64 -9.70 2.55
N LYS A 166 -0.52 -9.69 3.89
CA LYS A 166 -1.66 -9.60 4.82
C LYS A 166 -2.28 -8.20 4.78
N TYR A 167 -1.42 -7.17 4.76
CA TYR A 167 -1.82 -5.76 4.73
C TYR A 167 -1.03 -5.00 3.67
N ALA A 168 -1.74 -4.28 2.81
CA ALA A 168 -1.15 -3.48 1.74
C ALA A 168 -1.41 -1.99 1.96
N MET A 169 -0.35 -1.19 2.02
CA MET A 169 -0.41 0.26 1.95
C MET A 169 -0.19 0.70 0.50
N LEU A 170 -1.10 1.50 -0.05
CA LEU A 170 -1.06 1.98 -1.44
C LEU A 170 -0.91 3.51 -1.43
N ASP A 171 0.32 4.00 -1.61
CA ASP A 171 0.63 5.44 -1.54
C ASP A 171 0.41 6.11 -2.91
N GLU A 172 -0.70 6.86 -3.03
CA GLU A 172 -1.09 7.64 -4.22
C GLU A 172 -0.94 6.83 -5.52
N ILE A 173 -1.45 5.59 -5.52
CA ILE A 173 -1.34 4.68 -6.66
C ILE A 173 -2.09 5.20 -7.90
N ASP A 174 -3.00 6.14 -7.73
CA ASP A 174 -3.79 6.83 -8.74
C ASP A 174 -3.10 8.06 -9.32
N SER A 175 -1.99 8.49 -8.75
CA SER A 175 -1.29 9.72 -9.16
C SER A 175 -0.72 9.61 -10.58
N GLY A 176 -1.04 10.60 -11.42
CA GLY A 176 -0.52 10.70 -12.79
C GLY A 176 -1.14 9.71 -13.79
N LEU A 177 -2.20 9.01 -13.42
CA LEU A 177 -2.93 8.12 -14.32
C LEU A 177 -4.01 8.87 -15.11
N ASP A 178 -4.19 8.51 -16.38
CA ASP A 178 -5.39 8.82 -17.14
C ASP A 178 -6.56 7.94 -16.68
N ILE A 179 -7.76 8.19 -17.23
CA ILE A 179 -8.98 7.49 -16.80
C ILE A 179 -8.88 5.98 -17.06
N ASP A 180 -8.40 5.59 -18.23
CA ASP A 180 -8.34 4.18 -18.62
C ASP A 180 -7.33 3.40 -17.74
N ALA A 181 -6.17 3.99 -17.47
CA ALA A 181 -5.18 3.40 -16.57
C ALA A 181 -5.68 3.33 -15.11
N LEU A 182 -6.44 4.33 -14.66
CA LEU A 182 -7.05 4.34 -13.33
C LEU A 182 -8.06 3.20 -13.17
N GLU A 183 -8.95 2.99 -14.17
CA GLU A 183 -9.91 1.89 -14.15
C GLU A 183 -9.22 0.52 -14.06
N VAL A 184 -8.15 0.33 -14.83
CA VAL A 184 -7.38 -0.93 -14.82
C VAL A 184 -6.72 -1.17 -13.45
N VAL A 185 -6.14 -0.13 -12.83
CA VAL A 185 -5.52 -0.24 -11.50
C VAL A 185 -6.58 -0.52 -10.44
N ALA A 186 -7.70 0.19 -10.47
CA ALA A 186 -8.81 -0.01 -9.54
C ALA A 186 -9.44 -1.40 -9.66
N ASP A 187 -9.63 -1.91 -10.89
CA ASP A 187 -10.09 -3.27 -11.12
C ASP A 187 -9.12 -4.31 -10.54
N GLY A 188 -7.81 -4.07 -10.69
CA GLY A 188 -6.78 -4.89 -10.05
C GLY A 188 -6.88 -4.89 -8.52
N ILE A 189 -7.06 -3.73 -7.89
CA ILE A 189 -7.26 -3.60 -6.44
C ILE A 189 -8.51 -4.38 -6.01
N ASN A 190 -9.64 -4.19 -6.69
CA ASN A 190 -10.90 -4.88 -6.38
C ASN A 190 -10.77 -6.40 -6.50
N LYS A 191 -10.08 -6.91 -7.54
CA LYS A 191 -9.81 -8.35 -7.69
C LYS A 191 -8.95 -8.92 -6.57
N LEU A 192 -8.11 -8.08 -5.96
CA LEU A 192 -7.20 -8.48 -4.87
C LEU A 192 -7.75 -8.16 -3.47
N ALA A 193 -8.87 -7.47 -3.37
CA ALA A 193 -9.59 -7.20 -2.12
C ALA A 193 -10.27 -8.50 -1.64
N GLU A 194 -9.48 -9.43 -1.13
CA GLU A 194 -9.93 -10.71 -0.60
C GLU A 194 -10.22 -10.59 0.90
N GLU A 195 -11.05 -11.49 1.43
CA GLU A 195 -11.49 -11.52 2.84
C GLU A 195 -10.33 -11.52 3.85
N ASN A 196 -9.14 -11.94 3.44
CA ASN A 196 -7.96 -12.05 4.31
C ASN A 196 -6.92 -10.93 4.11
N ARG A 197 -7.20 -9.88 3.33
CA ARG A 197 -6.26 -8.79 3.07
C ARG A 197 -6.83 -7.46 3.50
N GLY A 198 -6.18 -6.79 4.45
CA GLY A 198 -6.48 -5.40 4.78
C GLY A 198 -5.75 -4.45 3.83
N MET A 199 -6.39 -3.35 3.44
CA MET A 199 -5.78 -2.35 2.57
C MET A 199 -5.90 -0.94 3.16
N LEU A 200 -4.80 -0.18 3.13
CA LEU A 200 -4.76 1.22 3.49
C LEU A 200 -4.37 2.04 2.25
N MET A 201 -5.34 2.67 1.60
CA MET A 201 -5.09 3.51 0.42
C MET A 201 -4.86 4.95 0.83
N ILE A 202 -3.80 5.56 0.30
CA ILE A 202 -3.59 7.00 0.37
C ILE A 202 -3.97 7.60 -0.97
N THR A 203 -4.89 8.55 -0.93
CA THR A 203 -5.23 9.35 -2.10
C THR A 203 -5.67 10.76 -1.68
N HIS A 204 -5.47 11.72 -2.56
CA HIS A 204 -6.06 13.05 -2.47
C HIS A 204 -7.13 13.28 -3.55
N TYR A 205 -7.41 12.24 -4.35
CA TYR A 205 -8.42 12.28 -5.40
C TYR A 205 -9.59 11.33 -5.06
N GLN A 206 -10.80 11.85 -5.15
CA GLN A 206 -12.00 11.03 -5.00
C GLN A 206 -12.14 10.00 -6.14
N ARG A 207 -11.63 10.32 -7.34
CA ARG A 207 -11.84 9.51 -8.54
C ARG A 207 -11.52 8.02 -8.38
N ILE A 208 -10.48 7.65 -7.64
CA ILE A 208 -10.19 6.23 -7.41
C ILE A 208 -11.23 5.61 -6.49
N LEU A 209 -11.80 6.38 -5.56
CA LEU A 209 -12.83 5.90 -4.62
C LEU A 209 -14.20 5.68 -5.29
N ASP A 210 -14.40 6.20 -6.51
CA ASP A 210 -15.59 5.90 -7.31
C ASP A 210 -15.49 4.48 -7.92
N TYR A 211 -14.28 3.92 -8.04
CA TYR A 211 -14.02 2.58 -8.55
C TYR A 211 -13.68 1.56 -7.45
N VAL A 212 -13.05 2.02 -6.35
CA VAL A 212 -12.69 1.21 -5.19
C VAL A 212 -13.40 1.80 -3.97
N GLU A 213 -14.53 1.21 -3.58
CA GLU A 213 -15.34 1.69 -2.45
C GLU A 213 -14.67 1.31 -1.13
N PRO A 214 -14.16 2.27 -0.33
CA PRO A 214 -13.55 1.97 0.96
C PRO A 214 -14.62 1.73 2.03
N ASP A 215 -14.34 0.84 2.98
CA ASP A 215 -15.18 0.62 4.16
C ASP A 215 -15.10 1.81 5.12
N ARG A 216 -13.93 2.47 5.18
CA ARG A 216 -13.70 3.62 6.05
C ARG A 216 -12.78 4.66 5.43
N ILE A 217 -13.08 5.93 5.70
CA ILE A 217 -12.26 7.06 5.29
C ILE A 217 -11.75 7.77 6.54
N HIS A 218 -10.44 8.07 6.54
CA HIS A 218 -9.76 8.88 7.54
C HIS A 218 -9.30 10.19 6.92
N VAL A 219 -9.66 11.31 7.51
CA VAL A 219 -9.23 12.64 7.08
C VAL A 219 -8.01 13.05 7.88
N MET A 220 -6.87 13.18 7.20
CA MET A 220 -5.60 13.55 7.82
C MET A 220 -5.22 15.00 7.49
N ILE A 221 -5.00 15.81 8.52
CA ILE A 221 -4.61 17.22 8.40
C ILE A 221 -3.53 17.52 9.42
N ASP A 222 -2.46 18.19 8.97
CA ASP A 222 -1.35 18.64 9.83
C ASP A 222 -0.76 17.52 10.73
N GLY A 223 -0.74 16.28 10.27
CA GLY A 223 -0.17 15.13 10.97
C GLY A 223 -1.15 14.35 11.85
N GLU A 224 -2.41 14.73 11.91
CA GLU A 224 -3.43 14.12 12.77
C GLU A 224 -4.61 13.61 11.95
N ILE A 225 -5.24 12.50 12.38
CA ILE A 225 -6.55 12.09 11.87
C ILE A 225 -7.61 12.92 12.60
N VAL A 226 -8.15 13.90 11.89
CA VAL A 226 -9.15 14.81 12.48
C VAL A 226 -10.58 14.29 12.38
N LYS A 227 -10.85 13.34 11.47
CA LYS A 227 -12.18 12.74 11.30
C LYS A 227 -12.07 11.37 10.66
N SER A 228 -12.97 10.47 11.05
CA SER A 228 -13.15 9.15 10.41
C SER A 228 -14.63 8.88 10.20
N GLY A 229 -14.96 8.17 9.11
CA GLY A 229 -16.35 7.83 8.78
C GLY A 229 -16.42 6.88 7.59
N GLY A 230 -17.62 6.71 7.04
CA GLY A 230 -17.88 5.89 5.87
C GLY A 230 -17.57 6.59 4.54
N PRO A 231 -17.91 5.95 3.40
CA PRO A 231 -17.63 6.46 2.05
C PRO A 231 -18.22 7.86 1.78
N GLU A 232 -19.28 8.25 2.48
CA GLU A 232 -19.90 9.57 2.37
C GLU A 232 -18.95 10.74 2.71
N LEU A 233 -17.88 10.47 3.47
CA LEU A 233 -16.86 11.49 3.76
C LEU A 233 -16.10 11.94 2.50
N ALA A 234 -15.87 11.05 1.52
CA ALA A 234 -15.20 11.42 0.28
C ALA A 234 -15.99 12.48 -0.48
N HIS A 235 -17.30 12.27 -0.66
CA HIS A 235 -18.17 13.23 -1.33
C HIS A 235 -18.20 14.58 -0.62
N LYS A 236 -18.27 14.54 0.72
CA LYS A 236 -18.27 15.77 1.51
C LYS A 236 -16.94 16.54 1.41
N LEU A 237 -15.82 15.83 1.33
CA LEU A 237 -14.51 16.47 1.13
C LEU A 237 -14.38 17.11 -0.26
N GLU A 238 -15.00 16.52 -1.30
CA GLU A 238 -15.03 17.11 -2.64
C GLU A 238 -15.87 18.39 -2.67
N ASP A 239 -17.04 18.35 -2.07
CA ASP A 239 -18.00 19.47 -2.09
C ASP A 239 -17.55 20.65 -1.22
N GLU A 240 -17.03 20.40 -0.01
CA GLU A 240 -16.75 21.41 1.01
C GLU A 240 -15.24 21.66 1.25
N GLY A 241 -14.36 20.85 0.64
CA GLY A 241 -12.91 20.88 0.89
C GLY A 241 -12.54 20.38 2.29
N TYR A 242 -11.28 20.56 2.69
CA TYR A 242 -10.77 20.06 3.99
C TYR A 242 -11.02 21.02 5.17
N GLU A 243 -11.35 22.29 4.90
CA GLU A 243 -11.48 23.31 5.96
C GLU A 243 -12.65 23.06 6.94
N TRP A 244 -13.70 22.37 6.50
CA TRP A 244 -14.80 22.01 7.38
C TRP A 244 -14.39 20.93 8.41
N ALA A 245 -13.48 20.03 8.04
CA ALA A 245 -13.04 18.95 8.92
C ALA A 245 -12.20 19.45 10.11
N LYS A 246 -11.66 20.68 10.03
CA LYS A 246 -10.91 21.35 11.11
C LYS A 246 -11.81 22.02 12.16
N LYS A 247 -13.12 22.10 11.94
CA LYS A 247 -14.03 22.97 12.71
C LYS A 247 -14.84 22.29 13.82
N ASP A 248 -14.58 20.99 14.08
CA ASP A 248 -15.30 20.26 15.15
C ASP A 248 -14.43 19.99 16.37
#